data_1a1d3a3a30c3527f4d376dc3a1626830
#
_entry.id   1a1d3a3a30c3527f4d376dc3a1626830
#
_cell.length_a   1.000
_cell.length_b   1.000
_cell.length_c   1.000
_cell.angle_alpha   90.00
_cell.angle_beta   90.00
_cell.angle_gamma   90.00
#
_symmetry.space_group_name_H-M   'P 1'
#
loop_
_entity.id
_entity.type
_entity.pdbx_description
1 polymer ?
#
loop_
_entity_poly.entity_id
_entity_poly.type
_entity_poly.pdbx_seq_one_letter_code
_entity_poly.pdbx_strand_id
1 'polypeptide(L)'
;VNSGAHTAIEPGILYFGTPVVLVSSTNEDGSANLAPMSSAFWLGWRAVLGLGVRSRTAQNLLRTREGVLNLPSESMAPAVDRLALTTGSDPVPAGKLARGYFHVADKFGRAGLTPVASSTVAPPRVAECPVAMEVVVEAVHPVGDDGGVVAFEVRVQRVLVHESVRMAGTEDRIDPDAWRPLIMSFQKFYGLGAQVHPSTLASIPERLYRGPDIERARRVPAV
;
A
#
# COMPACT_ATOMS: atom_id res chain seq x y z
N VAL A 1 -8.96 -30.54 -23.58
CA VAL A 1 -9.02 -29.83 -22.29
C VAL A 1 -8.70 -30.89 -21.24
N ASN A 2 -7.45 -30.93 -20.75
CA ASN A 2 -7.11 -31.79 -19.62
C ASN A 2 -7.99 -31.34 -18.44
N SER A 3 -8.86 -32.22 -17.96
CA SER A 3 -9.54 -32.08 -16.69
C SER A 3 -8.43 -31.95 -15.62
N GLY A 4 -8.19 -30.74 -15.14
CA GLY A 4 -7.07 -30.41 -14.27
C GLY A 4 -7.12 -31.19 -12.97
N ALA A 5 -6.40 -32.29 -12.88
CA ALA A 5 -6.14 -32.96 -11.61
C ALA A 5 -5.31 -31.99 -10.73
N HIS A 6 -5.77 -31.74 -9.52
CA HIS A 6 -4.99 -30.97 -8.54
C HIS A 6 -3.88 -31.82 -7.96
N THR A 7 -2.68 -31.30 -7.92
CA THR A 7 -1.53 -31.92 -7.25
C THR A 7 -1.16 -31.11 -6.00
N ALA A 8 -1.00 -31.78 -4.87
CA ALA A 8 -0.51 -31.14 -3.66
C ALA A 8 0.97 -30.77 -3.82
N ILE A 9 1.31 -29.51 -3.51
CA ILE A 9 2.67 -28.98 -3.50
C ILE A 9 2.89 -28.09 -2.28
N GLU A 10 4.13 -27.81 -1.92
CA GLU A 10 4.51 -26.99 -0.77
C GLU A 10 5.30 -25.74 -1.23
N PRO A 11 4.65 -24.75 -1.87
CA PRO A 11 5.34 -23.55 -2.33
C PRO A 11 5.79 -22.71 -1.16
N GLY A 12 7.06 -22.27 -1.15
CA GLY A 12 7.60 -21.38 -0.13
C GLY A 12 7.05 -19.94 -0.18
N ILE A 13 6.28 -19.60 -1.23
CA ILE A 13 5.73 -18.27 -1.47
C ILE A 13 4.31 -18.40 -2.01
N LEU A 14 3.37 -17.70 -1.36
CA LEU A 14 1.94 -17.67 -1.72
C LEU A 14 1.48 -16.24 -2.04
N TYR A 15 2.08 -15.61 -3.06
CA TYR A 15 1.70 -14.27 -3.52
C TYR A 15 0.93 -14.34 -4.85
N PHE A 16 -0.39 -14.24 -4.79
CA PHE A 16 -1.32 -14.46 -5.91
C PHE A 16 -1.82 -13.16 -6.57
N GLY A 17 -0.96 -12.17 -6.71
CA GLY A 17 -1.34 -10.92 -7.40
C GLY A 17 -2.05 -9.93 -6.49
N THR A 18 -1.29 -9.18 -5.71
CA THR A 18 -1.76 -8.10 -4.84
C THR A 18 -1.19 -6.75 -5.30
N PRO A 19 -1.91 -5.64 -5.06
CA PRO A 19 -1.39 -4.33 -5.41
C PRO A 19 -0.11 -4.03 -4.62
N VAL A 20 0.85 -3.39 -5.28
CA VAL A 20 2.01 -2.81 -4.59
C VAL A 20 1.59 -1.52 -3.92
N VAL A 21 2.00 -1.35 -2.67
CA VAL A 21 1.78 -0.15 -1.87
C VAL A 21 3.11 0.38 -1.38
N LEU A 22 3.37 1.66 -1.56
CA LEU A 22 4.47 2.37 -0.89
C LEU A 22 3.89 3.01 0.37
N VAL A 23 4.24 2.46 1.54
CA VAL A 23 3.79 3.00 2.82
C VAL A 23 4.77 4.06 3.31
N SER A 24 4.30 5.31 3.43
CA SER A 24 5.04 6.36 4.13
C SER A 24 4.67 6.37 5.61
N SER A 25 5.65 6.59 6.46
CA SER A 25 5.49 6.71 7.92
C SER A 25 6.57 7.64 8.49
N THR A 26 6.36 8.19 9.68
CA THR A 26 7.29 9.13 10.31
C THR A 26 8.19 8.41 11.31
N ASN A 27 9.50 8.56 11.17
CA ASN A 27 10.50 8.07 12.12
C ASN A 27 10.49 8.85 13.44
N GLU A 28 11.19 8.36 14.45
CA GLU A 28 11.28 9.01 15.77
C GLU A 28 11.93 10.40 15.71
N ASP A 29 12.86 10.58 14.78
CA ASP A 29 13.56 11.86 14.53
C ASP A 29 12.75 12.83 13.64
N GLY A 30 11.52 12.47 13.27
CA GLY A 30 10.66 13.26 12.39
C GLY A 30 10.91 13.05 10.89
N SER A 31 11.95 12.33 10.50
CA SER A 31 12.23 12.04 9.09
C SER A 31 11.19 11.06 8.50
N ALA A 32 11.03 11.11 7.17
CA ALA A 32 10.11 10.23 6.49
C ALA A 32 10.75 8.87 6.17
N ASN A 33 10.04 7.78 6.48
CA ASN A 33 10.36 6.44 5.98
C ASN A 33 9.39 6.05 4.87
N LEU A 34 9.88 5.36 3.85
CA LEU A 34 9.10 4.82 2.74
C LEU A 34 9.44 3.34 2.54
N ALA A 35 8.41 2.49 2.43
CA ALA A 35 8.63 1.06 2.27
C ALA A 35 7.63 0.42 1.31
N PRO A 36 8.08 -0.37 0.31
CA PRO A 36 7.20 -1.14 -0.54
C PRO A 36 6.66 -2.37 0.23
N MET A 37 5.41 -2.68 -0.01
CA MET A 37 4.75 -3.89 0.45
C MET A 37 3.64 -4.29 -0.53
N SER A 38 3.14 -5.53 -0.42
CA SER A 38 2.02 -6.00 -1.23
C SER A 38 1.00 -6.84 -0.45
N SER A 39 1.21 -7.02 0.85
CA SER A 39 0.25 -7.70 1.74
C SER A 39 -0.84 -6.71 2.19
N ALA A 40 -1.64 -6.23 1.24
CA ALA A 40 -2.66 -5.22 1.47
C ALA A 40 -3.95 -5.54 0.72
N PHE A 41 -5.10 -5.24 1.34
CA PHE A 41 -6.41 -5.26 0.69
C PHE A 41 -7.34 -4.25 1.34
N TRP A 42 -8.43 -3.92 0.65
CA TRP A 42 -9.40 -2.91 1.08
C TRP A 42 -10.79 -3.51 1.28
N LEU A 43 -11.48 -3.01 2.30
CA LEU A 43 -12.89 -3.26 2.58
C LEU A 43 -13.57 -1.91 2.84
N GLY A 44 -14.21 -1.36 1.81
CA GLY A 44 -14.74 0.01 1.85
C GLY A 44 -13.61 1.02 2.08
N TRP A 45 -13.79 1.92 3.04
CA TRP A 45 -12.80 2.95 3.42
C TRP A 45 -11.84 2.47 4.52
N ARG A 46 -11.55 1.18 4.56
CA ARG A 46 -10.56 0.55 5.42
C ARG A 46 -9.61 -0.29 4.59
N ALA A 47 -8.39 -0.41 5.07
CA ALA A 47 -7.42 -1.34 4.53
C ALA A 47 -6.83 -2.20 5.65
N VAL A 48 -6.39 -3.40 5.29
CA VAL A 48 -5.61 -4.28 6.16
C VAL A 48 -4.22 -4.44 5.56
N LEU A 49 -3.19 -4.20 6.38
CA LEU A 49 -1.78 -4.24 5.98
C LEU A 49 -1.06 -5.30 6.79
N GLY A 50 -0.52 -6.33 6.14
CA GLY A 50 0.31 -7.36 6.79
C GLY A 50 1.78 -6.93 6.83
N LEU A 51 2.36 -6.76 8.03
CA LEU A 51 3.74 -6.32 8.22
C LEU A 51 4.48 -7.17 9.24
N GLY A 52 5.78 -7.40 9.00
CA GLY A 52 6.65 -7.92 10.04
C GLY A 52 6.77 -6.91 11.19
N VAL A 53 6.46 -7.33 12.42
CA VAL A 53 6.39 -6.46 13.61
C VAL A 53 7.67 -5.67 13.86
N ARG A 54 8.84 -6.24 13.51
CA ARG A 54 10.16 -5.60 13.64
C ARG A 54 10.55 -4.70 12.46
N SER A 55 9.67 -4.49 11.49
CA SER A 55 9.96 -3.55 10.41
C SER A 55 9.85 -2.11 10.90
N ARG A 56 10.67 -1.20 10.35
CA ARG A 56 10.60 0.24 10.70
C ARG A 56 9.18 0.79 10.48
N THR A 57 8.55 0.43 9.37
CA THR A 57 7.18 0.85 9.06
C THR A 57 6.18 0.40 10.13
N ALA A 58 6.25 -0.88 10.57
CA ALA A 58 5.36 -1.37 11.63
C ALA A 58 5.60 -0.62 12.95
N GLN A 59 6.87 -0.40 13.35
CA GLN A 59 7.21 0.36 14.56
C GLN A 59 6.68 1.79 14.49
N ASN A 60 6.84 2.47 13.36
CA ASN A 60 6.32 3.81 13.14
C ASN A 60 4.78 3.84 13.25
N LEU A 61 4.08 2.93 12.57
CA LEU A 61 2.61 2.84 12.63
C LEU A 61 2.09 2.51 14.03
N LEU A 62 2.79 1.68 14.79
CA LEU A 62 2.44 1.41 16.19
C LEU A 62 2.56 2.66 17.06
N ARG A 63 3.59 3.47 16.85
CA ARG A 63 3.89 4.67 17.63
C ARG A 63 3.02 5.86 17.24
N THR A 64 2.92 6.17 15.93
CA THR A 64 2.25 7.38 15.45
C THR A 64 0.78 7.19 15.15
N ARG A 65 0.36 5.96 14.87
CA ARG A 65 -0.98 5.61 14.40
C ARG A 65 -1.35 6.26 13.06
N GLU A 66 -0.39 6.76 12.32
CA GLU A 66 -0.56 7.49 11.06
C GLU A 66 0.30 6.92 9.94
N GLY A 67 -0.19 6.98 8.71
CA GLY A 67 0.53 6.56 7.52
C GLY A 67 -0.10 7.09 6.24
N VAL A 68 0.63 6.92 5.13
CA VAL A 68 0.07 7.14 3.79
C VAL A 68 0.30 5.90 2.95
N LEU A 69 -0.77 5.44 2.29
CA LEU A 69 -0.73 4.35 1.33
C LEU A 69 -0.65 4.97 -0.07
N ASN A 70 0.54 4.96 -0.66
CA ASN A 70 0.76 5.48 -2.01
C ASN A 70 0.74 4.31 -2.99
N LEU A 71 -0.11 4.40 -4.02
CA LEU A 71 -0.33 3.33 -4.98
C LEU A 71 0.36 3.67 -6.31
N PRO A 72 1.48 3.02 -6.64
CA PRO A 72 2.21 3.29 -7.85
C PRO A 72 1.51 2.70 -9.10
N SER A 73 1.73 3.33 -10.25
CA SER A 73 1.46 2.73 -11.57
C SER A 73 2.55 1.74 -11.96
N GLU A 74 2.27 0.88 -12.93
CA GLU A 74 3.23 -0.10 -13.47
C GLU A 74 4.53 0.56 -13.99
N SER A 75 4.46 1.77 -14.53
CA SER A 75 5.62 2.54 -15.00
C SER A 75 6.59 2.91 -13.87
N MET A 76 6.14 2.88 -12.62
CA MET A 76 6.96 3.16 -11.43
C MET A 76 7.72 1.94 -10.91
N ALA A 77 7.58 0.75 -11.52
CA ALA A 77 8.25 -0.46 -11.08
C ALA A 77 9.76 -0.27 -10.83
N PRO A 78 10.55 0.45 -11.66
CA PRO A 78 11.97 0.69 -11.37
C PRO A 78 12.21 1.54 -10.11
N ALA A 79 11.34 2.49 -9.78
CA ALA A 79 11.44 3.29 -8.56
C ALA A 79 11.11 2.44 -7.32
N VAL A 80 10.10 1.59 -7.41
CA VAL A 80 9.73 0.64 -6.36
C VAL A 80 10.84 -0.37 -6.13
N ASP A 81 11.46 -0.90 -7.19
CA ASP A 81 12.53 -1.88 -7.11
C ASP A 81 13.80 -1.32 -6.44
N ARG A 82 14.09 -0.02 -6.61
CA ARG A 82 15.19 0.63 -5.87
C ARG A 82 15.02 0.63 -4.35
N LEU A 83 13.80 0.39 -3.85
CA LEU A 83 13.49 0.22 -2.44
C LEU A 83 13.53 -1.25 -1.98
N ALA A 84 13.58 -2.20 -2.91
CA ALA A 84 13.73 -3.62 -2.59
C ALA A 84 15.02 -3.83 -1.79
N LEU A 85 15.00 -4.80 -0.86
CA LEU A 85 16.12 -5.11 0.03
C LEU A 85 16.67 -3.92 0.85
N THR A 86 15.92 -2.81 0.94
CA THR A 86 16.29 -1.70 1.84
C THR A 86 15.52 -1.76 3.17
N THR A 87 16.12 -1.25 4.23
CA THR A 87 15.45 -1.09 5.53
C THR A 87 15.75 0.26 6.14
N GLY A 88 14.76 0.85 6.84
CA GLY A 88 14.97 2.03 7.68
C GLY A 88 15.47 1.69 9.10
N SER A 89 15.63 0.40 9.43
CA SER A 89 16.15 0.00 10.73
C SER A 89 17.66 0.06 10.74
N ASP A 90 18.23 0.69 11.78
CA ASP A 90 19.65 0.71 12.08
C ASP A 90 19.81 0.40 13.58
N PRO A 91 20.54 -0.67 13.95
CA PRO A 91 21.16 -1.67 13.05
C PRO A 91 20.14 -2.50 12.26
N VAL A 92 20.61 -3.06 11.13
CA VAL A 92 19.78 -3.95 10.30
C VAL A 92 19.48 -5.22 11.09
N PRO A 93 18.22 -5.64 11.25
CA PRO A 93 17.87 -6.88 11.94
C PRO A 93 18.53 -8.10 11.28
N ALA A 94 19.07 -9.04 12.09
CA ALA A 94 19.85 -10.18 11.61
C ALA A 94 19.14 -11.00 10.50
N GLY A 95 17.85 -11.27 10.66
CA GLY A 95 17.06 -11.98 9.66
C GLY A 95 16.89 -11.21 8.33
N LYS A 96 16.97 -9.89 8.33
CA LYS A 96 17.02 -9.06 7.12
C LYS A 96 18.41 -9.06 6.51
N LEU A 97 19.44 -8.91 7.35
CA LEU A 97 20.84 -8.93 6.90
C LEU A 97 21.16 -10.23 6.16
N ALA A 98 20.75 -11.38 6.70
CA ALA A 98 20.90 -12.69 6.07
C ALA A 98 20.23 -12.82 4.69
N ARG A 99 19.23 -11.96 4.39
CA ARG A 99 18.54 -11.88 3.10
C ARG A 99 19.05 -10.77 2.20
N GLY A 100 20.18 -10.13 2.55
CA GLY A 100 20.82 -9.09 1.75
C GLY A 100 20.23 -7.68 1.93
N TYR A 101 19.42 -7.44 2.96
CA TYR A 101 18.94 -6.09 3.25
C TYR A 101 20.04 -5.19 3.80
N PHE A 102 20.00 -3.93 3.43
CA PHE A 102 20.91 -2.90 3.93
C PHE A 102 20.12 -1.66 4.38
N HIS A 103 20.72 -0.90 5.30
CA HIS A 103 20.13 0.34 5.81
C HIS A 103 20.16 1.45 4.76
N VAL A 104 19.05 2.18 4.66
CA VAL A 104 18.95 3.42 3.89
C VAL A 104 18.11 4.41 4.70
N ALA A 105 18.70 5.54 5.08
CA ALA A 105 18.00 6.60 5.80
C ALA A 105 17.06 7.37 4.88
N ASP A 106 17.56 7.88 3.76
CA ASP A 106 16.75 8.60 2.76
C ASP A 106 16.17 7.64 1.71
N LYS A 107 14.96 7.13 2.00
CA LYS A 107 14.24 6.23 1.10
C LYS A 107 13.63 6.94 -0.10
N PHE A 108 13.21 8.20 0.06
CA PHE A 108 12.66 8.99 -1.04
C PHE A 108 13.75 9.29 -2.08
N GLY A 109 14.89 9.81 -1.66
CA GLY A 109 16.04 10.04 -2.54
C GLY A 109 16.55 8.74 -3.19
N ARG A 110 16.61 7.62 -2.42
CA ARG A 110 16.99 6.31 -2.97
C ARG A 110 16.07 5.86 -4.11
N ALA A 111 14.78 6.09 -3.98
CA ALA A 111 13.79 5.72 -4.99
C ALA A 111 13.70 6.74 -6.14
N GLY A 112 14.24 7.95 -5.97
CA GLY A 112 14.05 9.07 -6.90
C GLY A 112 12.59 9.54 -6.90
N LEU A 113 11.97 9.56 -5.71
CA LEU A 113 10.57 9.96 -5.50
C LEU A 113 10.50 11.23 -4.66
N THR A 114 9.47 12.04 -4.89
CA THR A 114 9.30 13.35 -4.27
C THR A 114 8.31 13.30 -3.11
N PRO A 115 8.73 13.60 -1.87
CA PRO A 115 7.81 13.74 -0.75
C PRO A 115 7.00 15.04 -0.88
N VAL A 116 5.68 14.96 -0.68
CA VAL A 116 4.75 16.10 -0.62
C VAL A 116 3.96 16.01 0.68
N ALA A 117 3.79 17.14 1.35
CA ALA A 117 3.04 17.21 2.61
C ALA A 117 1.64 16.59 2.46
N SER A 118 1.24 15.82 3.45
CA SER A 118 -0.12 15.31 3.59
C SER A 118 -1.03 16.40 4.18
N SER A 119 -2.33 16.16 4.13
CA SER A 119 -3.34 17.11 4.60
C SER A 119 -3.92 16.76 5.97
N THR A 120 -3.91 15.47 6.35
CA THR A 120 -4.59 14.99 7.58
C THR A 120 -3.70 14.12 8.45
N VAL A 121 -2.47 13.85 8.03
CA VAL A 121 -1.48 13.03 8.76
C VAL A 121 -0.08 13.60 8.56
N ALA A 122 0.84 13.32 9.48
CA ALA A 122 2.21 13.81 9.40
C ALA A 122 3.08 13.18 8.29
N PRO A 123 3.01 11.86 7.99
CA PRO A 123 3.83 11.26 6.94
C PRO A 123 3.53 11.86 5.56
N PRO A 124 4.55 12.15 4.71
CA PRO A 124 4.33 12.73 3.39
C PRO A 124 3.76 11.71 2.40
N ARG A 125 3.06 12.22 1.37
CA ARG A 125 2.67 11.48 0.17
C ARG A 125 3.85 11.37 -0.80
N VAL A 126 3.77 10.42 -1.74
CA VAL A 126 4.65 10.34 -2.91
C VAL A 126 4.00 11.08 -4.07
N ALA A 127 4.64 12.14 -4.56
CA ALA A 127 4.08 13.00 -5.62
C ALA A 127 3.76 12.22 -6.91
N GLU A 128 4.62 11.25 -7.27
CA GLU A 128 4.51 10.48 -8.50
C GLU A 128 3.46 9.36 -8.45
N CYS A 129 2.98 8.99 -7.26
CA CYS A 129 1.93 7.97 -7.12
C CYS A 129 0.56 8.55 -7.51
N PRO A 130 -0.12 7.99 -8.54
CA PRO A 130 -1.39 8.53 -9.01
C PRO A 130 -2.51 8.48 -7.97
N VAL A 131 -2.41 7.59 -7.00
CA VAL A 131 -3.38 7.46 -5.89
C VAL A 131 -2.61 7.45 -4.58
N ALA A 132 -3.04 8.27 -3.63
CA ALA A 132 -2.54 8.28 -2.26
C ALA A 132 -3.72 8.30 -1.28
N MET A 133 -3.60 7.54 -0.19
CA MET A 133 -4.60 7.50 0.88
C MET A 133 -3.93 7.83 2.20
N GLU A 134 -4.35 8.92 2.82
CA GLU A 134 -3.97 9.29 4.18
C GLU A 134 -4.79 8.44 5.16
N VAL A 135 -4.11 7.73 6.06
CA VAL A 135 -4.75 6.73 6.92
C VAL A 135 -4.35 6.84 8.38
N VAL A 136 -5.27 6.43 9.25
CA VAL A 136 -5.01 6.23 10.68
C VAL A 136 -5.21 4.76 11.06
N VAL A 137 -4.37 4.26 11.96
CA VAL A 137 -4.46 2.90 12.48
C VAL A 137 -5.58 2.82 13.51
N GLU A 138 -6.59 2.03 13.26
CA GLU A 138 -7.72 1.78 14.19
C GLU A 138 -7.43 0.60 15.11
N ALA A 139 -6.91 -0.52 14.54
CA ALA A 139 -6.59 -1.73 15.30
C ALA A 139 -5.31 -2.41 14.80
N VAL A 140 -4.75 -3.27 15.63
CA VAL A 140 -3.58 -4.09 15.32
C VAL A 140 -3.87 -5.51 15.81
N HIS A 141 -3.72 -6.48 14.92
CA HIS A 141 -4.02 -7.88 15.18
C HIS A 141 -2.79 -8.76 14.98
N PRO A 142 -2.44 -9.64 15.92
CA PRO A 142 -1.38 -10.63 15.68
C PRO A 142 -1.81 -11.60 14.56
N VAL A 143 -0.85 -12.03 13.74
CA VAL A 143 -1.06 -13.03 12.69
C VAL A 143 -0.12 -14.20 12.93
N GLY A 144 -0.68 -15.39 13.09
CA GLY A 144 0.09 -16.58 13.50
C GLY A 144 0.48 -16.54 14.97
N ASP A 145 1.08 -17.65 15.43
CA ASP A 145 1.36 -17.88 16.86
C ASP A 145 2.75 -17.38 17.29
N ASP A 146 3.63 -17.06 16.32
CA ASP A 146 5.02 -16.67 16.57
C ASP A 146 5.23 -15.18 16.86
N GLY A 147 4.16 -14.36 16.75
CA GLY A 147 4.21 -12.92 16.98
C GLY A 147 5.10 -12.15 15.99
N GLY A 148 5.57 -12.81 14.91
CA GLY A 148 6.46 -12.20 13.92
C GLY A 148 5.79 -11.27 12.93
N VAL A 149 4.47 -11.44 12.73
CA VAL A 149 3.64 -10.68 11.77
C VAL A 149 2.44 -10.08 12.48
N VAL A 150 2.08 -8.87 12.07
CA VAL A 150 0.87 -8.16 12.52
C VAL A 150 0.07 -7.65 11.33
N ALA A 151 -1.24 -7.64 11.47
CA ALA A 151 -2.17 -7.00 10.55
C ALA A 151 -2.62 -5.66 11.16
N PHE A 152 -2.37 -4.57 10.45
CA PHE A 152 -2.87 -3.25 10.81
C PHE A 152 -4.20 -3.02 10.10
N GLU A 153 -5.26 -2.81 10.85
CA GLU A 153 -6.49 -2.24 10.32
C GLU A 153 -6.36 -0.72 10.31
N VAL A 154 -6.42 -0.14 9.13
CA VAL A 154 -6.33 1.30 8.95
C VAL A 154 -7.61 1.84 8.32
N ARG A 155 -8.03 3.03 8.78
CA ARG A 155 -9.14 3.77 8.20
C ARG A 155 -8.63 4.91 7.33
N VAL A 156 -9.20 5.03 6.14
CA VAL A 156 -8.87 6.11 5.20
C VAL A 156 -9.51 7.41 5.70
N GLN A 157 -8.71 8.47 5.80
CA GLN A 157 -9.15 9.82 6.12
C GLN A 157 -9.32 10.67 4.87
N ARG A 158 -8.45 10.47 3.87
CA ARG A 158 -8.49 11.20 2.61
C ARG A 158 -7.94 10.34 1.47
N VAL A 159 -8.59 10.42 0.34
CA VAL A 159 -8.10 9.86 -0.93
C VAL A 159 -7.73 11.01 -1.84
N LEU A 160 -6.51 10.99 -2.36
CA LEU A 160 -5.99 11.96 -3.31
C LEU A 160 -5.61 11.23 -4.58
N VAL A 161 -6.01 11.78 -5.71
CA VAL A 161 -5.76 11.18 -7.02
C VAL A 161 -5.23 12.21 -8.00
N HIS A 162 -4.38 11.79 -8.92
CA HIS A 162 -4.01 12.63 -10.05
C HIS A 162 -5.22 12.82 -10.97
N GLU A 163 -5.37 14.00 -11.53
CA GLU A 163 -6.46 14.29 -12.45
C GLU A 163 -6.46 13.35 -13.66
N SER A 164 -5.27 12.92 -14.12
CA SER A 164 -5.09 12.01 -15.24
C SER A 164 -5.66 10.60 -15.04
N VAL A 165 -5.94 10.19 -13.80
CA VAL A 165 -6.54 8.87 -13.49
C VAL A 165 -7.98 8.97 -13.00
N ARG A 166 -8.59 10.16 -13.03
CA ARG A 166 -10.01 10.33 -12.76
C ARG A 166 -10.83 9.88 -13.98
N MET A 167 -11.88 9.14 -13.73
CA MET A 167 -12.79 8.72 -14.78
C MET A 167 -13.56 9.92 -15.33
N ALA A 168 -13.46 10.15 -16.64
CA ALA A 168 -14.10 11.28 -17.31
C ALA A 168 -15.63 11.30 -17.05
N GLY A 169 -16.17 12.49 -16.79
CA GLY A 169 -17.59 12.69 -16.51
C GLY A 169 -18.06 12.21 -15.13
N THR A 170 -17.13 11.91 -14.23
CA THR A 170 -17.46 11.54 -12.84
C THR A 170 -16.65 12.38 -11.85
N GLU A 171 -17.19 12.58 -10.64
CA GLU A 171 -16.50 13.33 -9.58
C GLU A 171 -15.58 12.44 -8.73
N ASP A 172 -16.02 11.21 -8.42
CA ASP A 172 -15.46 10.37 -7.37
C ASP A 172 -14.95 9.01 -7.88
N ARG A 173 -14.69 8.85 -9.19
CA ARG A 173 -14.24 7.56 -9.75
C ARG A 173 -12.82 7.62 -10.28
N ILE A 174 -12.09 6.54 -9.99
CA ILE A 174 -10.78 6.27 -10.56
C ILE A 174 -10.96 5.37 -11.78
N ASP A 175 -10.30 5.73 -12.88
CA ASP A 175 -10.23 4.92 -14.10
C ASP A 175 -9.10 3.90 -13.95
N PRO A 176 -9.39 2.61 -13.81
CA PRO A 176 -8.36 1.58 -13.62
C PRO A 176 -7.49 1.38 -14.87
N ASP A 177 -8.00 1.69 -16.07
CA ASP A 177 -7.24 1.58 -17.31
C ASP A 177 -6.26 2.76 -17.47
N ALA A 178 -6.62 3.95 -16.98
CA ALA A 178 -5.72 5.11 -16.94
C ALA A 178 -4.68 4.97 -15.81
N TRP A 179 -5.05 4.44 -14.64
CA TRP A 179 -4.12 4.26 -13.53
C TRP A 179 -3.09 3.16 -13.79
N ARG A 180 -3.46 2.01 -14.33
CA ARG A 180 -2.60 0.84 -14.57
C ARG A 180 -1.77 0.48 -13.33
N PRO A 181 -2.40 -0.04 -12.26
CA PRO A 181 -1.74 -0.31 -10.98
C PRO A 181 -0.60 -1.32 -11.10
N LEU A 182 0.46 -1.12 -10.30
CA LEU A 182 1.54 -2.08 -10.15
C LEU A 182 1.10 -3.24 -9.25
N ILE A 183 1.25 -4.46 -9.75
CA ILE A 183 0.87 -5.70 -9.08
C ILE A 183 2.12 -6.52 -8.76
N MET A 184 2.17 -7.09 -7.55
CA MET A 184 3.17 -8.07 -7.15
C MET A 184 2.53 -9.48 -7.21
N SER A 185 3.12 -10.39 -7.98
CA SER A 185 2.73 -11.79 -8.00
C SER A 185 3.97 -12.66 -8.04
N PHE A 186 4.10 -13.59 -7.07
CA PHE A 186 5.25 -14.49 -6.96
C PHE A 186 6.60 -13.79 -7.16
N GLN A 187 6.81 -12.68 -6.47
CA GLN A 187 8.03 -11.84 -6.50
C GLN A 187 8.35 -11.19 -7.85
N LYS A 188 7.36 -11.08 -8.74
CA LYS A 188 7.48 -10.39 -10.03
C LYS A 188 6.48 -9.25 -10.12
N PHE A 189 6.88 -8.18 -10.81
CA PHE A 189 6.01 -7.05 -11.07
C PHE A 189 5.19 -7.27 -12.34
N TYR A 190 3.90 -6.93 -12.27
CA TYR A 190 2.96 -6.97 -13.39
C TYR A 190 2.13 -5.68 -13.42
N GLY A 191 1.66 -5.30 -14.60
CA GLY A 191 0.56 -4.36 -14.75
C GLY A 191 -0.76 -5.10 -14.97
N LEU A 192 -1.88 -4.39 -14.95
CA LEU A 192 -3.14 -4.93 -15.41
C LEU A 192 -3.14 -4.99 -16.95
N GLY A 193 -3.57 -6.13 -17.49
CA GLY A 193 -3.90 -6.28 -18.91
C GLY A 193 -5.22 -5.58 -19.26
N ALA A 194 -5.67 -5.76 -20.50
CA ALA A 194 -6.99 -5.28 -20.92
C ALA A 194 -8.11 -5.96 -20.11
N GLN A 195 -9.22 -5.24 -19.93
CA GLN A 195 -10.42 -5.80 -19.31
C GLN A 195 -10.85 -7.06 -20.08
N VAL A 196 -11.00 -8.18 -19.37
CA VAL A 196 -11.35 -9.46 -20.00
C VAL A 196 -12.85 -9.71 -20.08
N HIS A 197 -13.64 -9.12 -19.17
CA HIS A 197 -15.08 -9.25 -19.12
C HIS A 197 -15.71 -8.14 -18.28
N PRO A 198 -16.87 -7.54 -18.68
CA PRO A 198 -17.63 -6.64 -17.82
C PRO A 198 -18.15 -7.38 -16.57
N SER A 199 -18.03 -6.76 -15.41
CA SER A 199 -18.58 -7.34 -14.18
C SER A 199 -20.05 -6.90 -13.99
N THR A 200 -20.93 -7.84 -13.64
CA THR A 200 -22.32 -7.53 -13.23
C THR A 200 -22.36 -6.58 -12.03
N LEU A 201 -21.34 -6.61 -11.15
CA LEU A 201 -21.22 -5.67 -10.03
C LEU A 201 -21.16 -4.21 -10.49
N ALA A 202 -20.68 -3.93 -11.71
CA ALA A 202 -20.66 -2.58 -12.26
C ALA A 202 -22.06 -1.98 -12.48
N SER A 203 -23.13 -2.78 -12.46
CA SER A 203 -24.50 -2.29 -12.52
C SER A 203 -25.03 -1.74 -11.19
N ILE A 204 -24.34 -2.01 -10.08
CA ILE A 204 -24.73 -1.52 -8.75
C ILE A 204 -24.39 -0.04 -8.65
N PRO A 205 -25.35 0.85 -8.36
CA PRO A 205 -25.08 2.27 -8.19
C PRO A 205 -24.06 2.52 -7.07
N GLU A 206 -23.02 3.32 -7.36
CA GLU A 206 -21.91 3.59 -6.45
C GLU A 206 -22.36 4.14 -5.08
N ARG A 207 -23.46 4.92 -5.05
CA ARG A 207 -24.04 5.44 -3.80
C ARG A 207 -24.38 4.35 -2.77
N LEU A 208 -24.61 3.10 -3.22
CA LEU A 208 -24.90 1.97 -2.34
C LEU A 208 -23.64 1.39 -1.66
N TYR A 209 -22.46 1.74 -2.14
CA TYR A 209 -21.18 1.40 -1.50
C TYR A 209 -20.71 2.46 -0.48
N ARG A 210 -21.39 3.61 -0.42
CA ARG A 210 -21.03 4.67 0.53
C ARG A 210 -21.39 4.26 1.95
N GLY A 211 -20.37 4.15 2.80
CA GLY A 211 -20.51 3.79 4.21
C GLY A 211 -20.21 4.96 5.16
N PRO A 212 -20.42 4.78 6.47
CA PRO A 212 -20.21 5.83 7.48
C PRO A 212 -18.79 6.37 7.56
N ASP A 213 -17.79 5.60 7.16
CA ASP A 213 -16.39 6.04 7.17
C ASP A 213 -16.14 7.18 6.15
N ILE A 214 -16.85 7.23 5.03
CA ILE A 214 -16.78 8.35 4.07
C ILE A 214 -17.28 9.65 4.74
N GLU A 215 -18.39 9.59 5.45
CA GLU A 215 -18.96 10.75 6.15
C GLU A 215 -18.01 11.19 7.30
N ARG A 216 -17.38 10.24 7.98
CA ARG A 216 -16.35 10.53 8.98
C ARG A 216 -15.13 11.21 8.37
N ALA A 217 -14.66 10.74 7.21
CA ALA A 217 -13.52 11.31 6.50
C ALA A 217 -13.77 12.78 6.07
N ARG A 218 -14.98 13.12 5.64
CA ARG A 218 -15.36 14.50 5.27
C ARG A 218 -15.23 15.50 6.41
N ARG A 219 -15.26 15.04 7.66
CA ARG A 219 -15.18 15.88 8.87
C ARG A 219 -13.76 16.02 9.40
N VAL A 220 -12.79 15.33 8.82
CA VAL A 220 -11.38 15.42 9.23
C VAL A 220 -10.81 16.75 8.74
N PRO A 221 -10.38 17.66 9.63
CA PRO A 221 -9.76 18.92 9.23
C PRO A 221 -8.42 18.66 8.53
N ALA A 222 -7.99 19.60 7.70
CA ALA A 222 -6.60 19.64 7.25
C ALA A 222 -5.69 20.05 8.41
N VAL A 223 -4.49 19.45 8.47
CA VAL A 223 -3.43 19.77 9.44
C VAL A 223 -2.62 20.95 8.95
#